data_5354ec8b71f4925e131becb89a4e1939
#
_entry.id   5354ec8b71f4925e131becb89a4e1939
#
_cell.length_a   1.000
_cell.length_b   1.000
_cell.length_c   1.000
_cell.angle_alpha   90.00
_cell.angle_beta   90.00
_cell.angle_gamma   90.00
#
_symmetry.space_group_name_H-M   'P 1'
#
loop_
_entity.id
_entity.type
_entity.pdbx_description
1 polymer ?
#
loop_
_entity_poly.entity_id
_entity_poly.type
_entity_poly.pdbx_seq_one_letter_code
_entity_poly.pdbx_strand_id
1 'polypeptide(L)'
;KSILNEGGFKCNLYTSPHLQSYCERFIFEDRQINEENLIELLTDIEKTLGDDNATVFEILTCAFIKYAENFKENINIIESGLFHQFDSTNVFKNNTLTLFGYIGLDHLQWLENKSIDGIIHEKTAKLLNSNIFVNKQENQEITKKIEKSLINNASNKYFYGKDFNISKSENNFIHYQDGLGEILLPEPNLLGNHQLDNISTSIAAARKIFNVKDDHIKKGITKIELKGRLQEIKSGKLKDLIGKNRLIIDGGHNVGASLSIANWIKTQ
;
A
#
# COMPACT_ATOMS: atom_id res chain seq x y z
N LYS A 1 8.34 0.61 -0.22
CA LYS A 1 9.36 1.14 -1.12
C LYS A 1 10.53 1.73 -0.33
N SER A 2 10.34 2.78 0.50
CA SER A 2 11.44 3.47 1.23
C SER A 2 12.33 2.52 2.04
N ILE A 3 11.76 1.55 2.75
CA ILE A 3 12.51 0.53 3.50
C ILE A 3 13.40 -0.33 2.58
N LEU A 4 12.86 -0.77 1.44
CA LEU A 4 13.61 -1.58 0.48
C LEU A 4 14.73 -0.76 -0.18
N ASN A 5 14.47 0.51 -0.51
CA ASN A 5 15.50 1.40 -1.08
C ASN A 5 16.67 1.59 -0.11
N GLU A 6 16.40 1.83 1.19
CA GLU A 6 17.47 1.89 2.20
C GLU A 6 18.22 0.56 2.36
N GLY A 7 17.52 -0.56 2.11
CA GLY A 7 18.12 -1.90 2.04
C GLY A 7 18.96 -2.17 0.80
N GLY A 8 19.09 -1.20 -0.12
CA GLY A 8 19.84 -1.33 -1.35
C GLY A 8 19.08 -1.92 -2.54
N PHE A 9 17.78 -2.15 -2.39
CA PHE A 9 16.93 -2.65 -3.47
C PHE A 9 16.40 -1.49 -4.33
N LYS A 10 16.47 -1.63 -5.63
CA LYS A 10 15.81 -0.72 -6.57
C LYS A 10 14.35 -1.13 -6.74
N CYS A 11 13.44 -0.17 -6.64
CA CYS A 11 12.01 -0.45 -6.66
C CYS A 11 11.26 0.44 -7.63
N ASN A 12 10.41 -0.17 -8.45
CA ASN A 12 9.35 0.53 -9.16
C ASN A 12 8.08 0.49 -8.32
N LEU A 13 7.22 1.51 -8.44
CA LEU A 13 5.99 1.62 -7.68
C LEU A 13 4.85 2.07 -8.59
N TYR A 14 3.77 1.30 -8.57
CA TYR A 14 2.49 1.64 -9.20
C TYR A 14 1.44 1.84 -8.12
N THR A 15 0.83 3.04 -8.08
CA THR A 15 -0.16 3.42 -7.06
C THR A 15 -1.40 4.05 -7.65
N SER A 16 -2.50 4.05 -6.89
CA SER A 16 -3.75 4.72 -7.26
C SER A 16 -4.56 5.15 -6.01
N PRO A 17 -5.36 6.23 -6.14
CA PRO A 17 -5.38 7.21 -7.22
C PRO A 17 -4.22 8.21 -7.16
N HIS A 18 -4.13 9.12 -8.13
CA HIS A 18 -3.27 10.31 -8.08
C HIS A 18 -4.04 11.51 -7.48
N LEU A 19 -3.32 12.57 -7.14
CA LEU A 19 -3.91 13.82 -6.68
C LEU A 19 -4.01 14.88 -7.79
N GLN A 20 -2.98 15.02 -8.60
CA GLN A 20 -2.87 16.06 -9.61
C GLN A 20 -2.61 15.54 -11.03
N SER A 21 -1.72 14.56 -11.17
CA SER A 21 -1.29 14.03 -12.47
C SER A 21 -1.25 12.51 -12.48
N TYR A 22 -1.64 11.92 -13.61
CA TYR A 22 -1.50 10.49 -13.86
C TYR A 22 -0.07 9.98 -13.68
N CYS A 23 0.93 10.82 -13.94
CA CYS A 23 2.34 10.49 -13.73
C CYS A 23 2.67 10.10 -12.28
N GLU A 24 1.93 10.60 -11.29
CA GLU A 24 2.13 10.26 -9.88
C GLU A 24 1.96 8.77 -9.58
N ARG A 25 1.21 8.05 -10.44
CA ARG A 25 0.97 6.60 -10.30
C ARG A 25 2.18 5.76 -10.67
N PHE A 26 3.18 6.35 -11.35
CA PHE A 26 4.29 5.67 -11.99
C PHE A 26 5.62 6.17 -11.44
N ILE A 27 6.22 5.42 -10.52
CA ILE A 27 7.53 5.75 -9.97
C ILE A 27 8.49 4.62 -10.33
N PHE A 28 9.56 4.96 -11.05
CA PHE A 28 10.62 4.02 -11.42
C PHE A 28 11.91 4.42 -10.71
N GLU A 29 12.44 3.50 -9.92
CA GLU A 29 13.49 3.79 -8.93
C GLU A 29 13.01 4.92 -7.99
N ASP A 30 13.56 6.12 -8.11
CA ASP A 30 13.18 7.27 -7.28
C ASP A 30 12.59 8.43 -8.10
N ARG A 31 12.22 8.18 -9.35
CA ARG A 31 11.70 9.20 -10.27
C ARG A 31 10.30 8.87 -10.75
N GLN A 32 9.44 9.87 -10.67
CA GLN A 32 8.15 9.84 -11.35
C GLN A 32 8.38 9.86 -12.87
N ILE A 33 7.57 9.09 -13.62
CA ILE A 33 7.58 9.16 -15.09
C ILE A 33 7.26 10.59 -15.55
N ASN A 34 7.92 11.08 -16.59
CA ASN A 34 7.54 12.35 -17.18
C ASN A 34 6.35 12.21 -18.13
N GLU A 35 5.69 13.33 -18.44
CA GLU A 35 4.50 13.34 -19.29
C GLU A 35 4.79 12.83 -20.71
N GLU A 36 5.94 13.16 -21.26
CA GLU A 36 6.32 12.75 -22.63
C GLU A 36 6.38 11.21 -22.72
N ASN A 37 7.10 10.56 -21.82
CA ASN A 37 7.19 9.09 -21.79
C ASN A 37 5.83 8.44 -21.53
N LEU A 38 4.99 9.03 -20.68
CA LEU A 38 3.65 8.50 -20.43
C LEU A 38 2.77 8.62 -21.68
N ILE A 39 2.82 9.74 -22.39
CA ILE A 39 2.08 9.94 -23.65
C ILE A 39 2.53 8.93 -24.71
N GLU A 40 3.84 8.73 -24.89
CA GLU A 40 4.37 7.73 -25.82
C GLU A 40 3.84 6.33 -25.50
N LEU A 41 3.90 5.91 -24.22
CA LEU A 41 3.38 4.62 -23.78
C LEU A 41 1.89 4.47 -24.06
N LEU A 42 1.08 5.48 -23.72
CA LEU A 42 -0.36 5.44 -23.93
C LEU A 42 -0.70 5.39 -25.42
N THR A 43 0.04 6.13 -26.27
CA THR A 43 -0.12 6.10 -27.72
C THR A 43 0.20 4.71 -28.32
N ASP A 44 1.22 4.05 -27.79
CA ASP A 44 1.59 2.70 -28.22
C ASP A 44 0.54 1.65 -27.79
N ILE A 45 -0.03 1.82 -26.59
CA ILE A 45 -1.10 0.94 -26.11
C ILE A 45 -2.37 1.14 -26.92
N GLU A 46 -2.74 2.40 -27.21
CA GLU A 46 -3.88 2.73 -28.05
C GLU A 46 -3.77 2.07 -29.44
N LYS A 47 -2.60 2.17 -30.08
CA LYS A 47 -2.35 1.48 -31.37
C LYS A 47 -2.49 -0.04 -31.28
N THR A 48 -2.06 -0.63 -30.16
CA THR A 48 -2.13 -2.08 -29.94
C THR A 48 -3.57 -2.52 -29.64
N LEU A 49 -4.32 -1.70 -28.89
CA LEU A 49 -5.72 -1.95 -28.54
C LEU A 49 -6.64 -1.90 -29.76
N GLY A 50 -6.38 -1.01 -30.72
CA GLY A 50 -7.20 -0.84 -31.91
C GLY A 50 -8.63 -0.49 -31.53
N ASP A 51 -9.59 -1.29 -32.01
CA ASP A 51 -11.02 -1.11 -31.74
C ASP A 51 -11.52 -1.81 -30.47
N ASP A 52 -10.65 -2.51 -29.74
CA ASP A 52 -11.01 -3.18 -28.49
C ASP A 52 -11.22 -2.15 -27.36
N ASN A 53 -12.09 -2.49 -26.40
CA ASN A 53 -12.38 -1.62 -25.27
C ASN A 53 -11.53 -2.03 -24.05
N ALA A 54 -10.97 -1.02 -23.39
CA ALA A 54 -10.31 -1.19 -22.09
C ALA A 54 -10.64 -0.02 -21.16
N THR A 55 -10.70 -0.28 -19.88
CA THR A 55 -10.85 0.77 -18.88
C THR A 55 -9.56 1.58 -18.73
N VAL A 56 -9.68 2.81 -18.24
CA VAL A 56 -8.51 3.66 -17.95
C VAL A 56 -7.51 2.94 -17.02
N PHE A 57 -8.00 2.18 -16.04
CA PHE A 57 -7.11 1.48 -15.10
C PHE A 57 -6.37 0.31 -15.76
N GLU A 58 -7.01 -0.43 -16.66
CA GLU A 58 -6.35 -1.47 -17.47
C GLU A 58 -5.27 -0.88 -18.37
N ILE A 59 -5.57 0.23 -19.08
CA ILE A 59 -4.59 0.93 -19.92
C ILE A 59 -3.38 1.37 -19.10
N LEU A 60 -3.61 2.01 -17.93
CA LEU A 60 -2.53 2.46 -17.04
C LEU A 60 -1.74 1.30 -16.46
N THR A 61 -2.38 0.18 -16.13
CA THR A 61 -1.68 -1.03 -15.67
C THR A 61 -0.77 -1.61 -16.77
N CYS A 62 -1.27 -1.69 -18.01
CA CYS A 62 -0.45 -2.08 -19.15
C CYS A 62 0.73 -1.13 -19.36
N ALA A 63 0.51 0.20 -19.24
CA ALA A 63 1.56 1.19 -19.36
C ALA A 63 2.67 0.98 -18.30
N PHE A 64 2.27 0.74 -17.04
CA PHE A 64 3.23 0.45 -15.99
C PHE A 64 4.06 -0.79 -16.29
N ILE A 65 3.40 -1.90 -16.64
CA ILE A 65 4.08 -3.18 -16.93
C ILE A 65 5.06 -3.00 -18.09
N LYS A 66 4.61 -2.39 -19.19
CA LYS A 66 5.44 -2.14 -20.38
C LYS A 66 6.67 -1.30 -20.06
N TYR A 67 6.51 -0.22 -19.30
CA TYR A 67 7.65 0.63 -18.95
C TYR A 67 8.60 -0.04 -17.95
N ALA A 68 8.07 -0.87 -17.03
CA ALA A 68 8.86 -1.63 -16.07
C ALA A 68 9.83 -2.63 -16.73
N GLU A 69 9.59 -3.04 -17.98
CA GLU A 69 10.51 -3.88 -18.76
C GLU A 69 11.90 -3.26 -18.93
N ASN A 70 12.00 -1.93 -18.85
CA ASN A 70 13.28 -1.22 -18.87
C ASN A 70 14.09 -1.37 -17.56
N PHE A 71 13.48 -1.93 -16.50
CA PHE A 71 14.01 -2.03 -15.15
C PHE A 71 13.88 -3.47 -14.62
N LYS A 72 14.39 -4.45 -15.37
CA LYS A 72 14.17 -5.89 -15.13
C LYS A 72 14.65 -6.38 -13.76
N GLU A 73 15.69 -5.75 -13.21
CA GLU A 73 16.27 -6.12 -11.91
C GLU A 73 15.55 -5.45 -10.73
N ASN A 74 14.60 -4.55 -11.00
CA ASN A 74 13.91 -3.83 -9.95
C ASN A 74 12.73 -4.65 -9.38
N ILE A 75 12.46 -4.44 -8.10
CA ILE A 75 11.26 -4.95 -7.44
C ILE A 75 10.06 -4.08 -7.86
N ASN A 76 9.06 -4.70 -8.48
CA ASN A 76 7.82 -4.01 -8.79
C ASN A 76 6.85 -4.10 -7.61
N ILE A 77 6.51 -2.96 -7.02
CA ILE A 77 5.50 -2.82 -5.96
C ILE A 77 4.24 -2.28 -6.62
N ILE A 78 3.18 -3.09 -6.62
CA ILE A 78 1.96 -2.80 -7.38
C ILE A 78 0.77 -2.77 -6.43
N GLU A 79 0.08 -1.64 -6.37
CA GLU A 79 -1.17 -1.47 -5.65
C GLU A 79 -2.33 -1.94 -6.52
N SER A 80 -3.19 -2.83 -5.99
CA SER A 80 -4.44 -3.22 -6.64
C SER A 80 -5.39 -2.04 -6.73
N GLY A 81 -6.11 -1.92 -7.84
CA GLY A 81 -7.11 -0.86 -8.02
C GLY A 81 -8.38 -1.12 -7.23
N LEU A 82 -8.97 -2.30 -7.41
CA LEU A 82 -10.22 -2.67 -6.76
C LEU A 82 -10.26 -4.19 -6.51
N PHE A 83 -10.33 -4.58 -5.22
CA PHE A 83 -10.29 -6.00 -4.83
C PHE A 83 -9.03 -6.72 -5.32
N HIS A 84 -9.17 -7.92 -5.95
CA HIS A 84 -8.03 -8.65 -6.53
C HIS A 84 -8.45 -9.58 -7.67
N GLN A 85 -9.55 -10.33 -7.52
CA GLN A 85 -9.88 -11.46 -8.41
C GLN A 85 -9.92 -11.08 -9.90
N PHE A 86 -10.52 -9.93 -10.21
CA PHE A 86 -10.69 -9.40 -11.56
C PHE A 86 -9.95 -8.08 -11.78
N ASP A 87 -9.07 -7.72 -10.86
CA ASP A 87 -8.27 -6.50 -10.99
C ASP A 87 -7.22 -6.65 -12.09
N SER A 88 -7.01 -5.60 -12.88
CA SER A 88 -6.03 -5.62 -13.98
C SER A 88 -4.59 -5.85 -13.51
N THR A 89 -4.31 -5.60 -12.22
CA THR A 89 -3.01 -5.91 -11.63
C THR A 89 -2.81 -7.40 -11.33
N ASN A 90 -3.86 -8.23 -11.41
CA ASN A 90 -3.79 -9.68 -11.20
C ASN A 90 -3.49 -10.45 -12.50
N VAL A 91 -2.54 -9.99 -13.29
CA VAL A 91 -2.13 -10.60 -14.57
C VAL A 91 -0.84 -11.41 -14.50
N PHE A 92 -0.15 -11.33 -13.37
CA PHE A 92 1.14 -12.00 -13.19
C PHE A 92 0.95 -13.51 -12.91
N LYS A 93 1.88 -14.31 -13.39
CA LYS A 93 1.91 -15.77 -13.12
C LYS A 93 2.55 -16.09 -11.76
N ASN A 94 3.42 -15.22 -11.28
CA ASN A 94 4.16 -15.37 -10.02
C ASN A 94 4.27 -14.00 -9.34
N ASN A 95 4.26 -14.02 -8.01
CA ASN A 95 4.62 -12.88 -7.19
C ASN A 95 5.48 -13.32 -6.00
N THR A 96 6.30 -12.45 -5.48
CA THR A 96 7.16 -12.73 -4.33
C THR A 96 6.37 -12.73 -3.04
N LEU A 97 5.45 -11.77 -2.92
CA LEU A 97 4.59 -11.61 -1.75
C LEU A 97 3.31 -10.82 -2.08
N THR A 98 2.33 -10.98 -1.21
CA THR A 98 1.09 -10.18 -1.18
C THR A 98 0.94 -9.54 0.19
N LEU A 99 0.63 -8.25 0.23
CA LEU A 99 0.33 -7.53 1.46
C LEU A 99 -1.16 -7.21 1.50
N PHE A 100 -1.85 -7.64 2.55
CA PHE A 100 -3.21 -7.22 2.85
C PHE A 100 -3.18 -6.07 3.85
N GLY A 101 -3.76 -4.94 3.46
CA GLY A 101 -4.07 -3.84 4.37
C GLY A 101 -5.28 -4.15 5.27
N TYR A 102 -5.78 -3.12 5.94
CA TYR A 102 -7.05 -3.19 6.66
C TYR A 102 -8.20 -3.46 5.67
N ILE A 103 -9.07 -4.41 6.01
CA ILE A 103 -10.27 -4.74 5.23
C ILE A 103 -11.49 -4.16 5.96
N GLY A 104 -12.10 -3.16 5.37
CA GLY A 104 -13.32 -2.52 5.83
C GLY A 104 -14.40 -2.52 4.76
N LEU A 105 -15.60 -2.08 5.11
CA LEU A 105 -16.70 -1.92 4.15
C LEU A 105 -16.38 -0.79 3.18
N ASP A 106 -16.19 -1.13 1.93
CA ASP A 106 -15.98 -0.20 0.82
C ASP A 106 -16.40 -0.86 -0.50
N HIS A 107 -16.72 -0.05 -1.51
CA HIS A 107 -17.02 -0.50 -2.87
C HIS A 107 -18.12 -1.57 -2.98
N LEU A 108 -19.06 -1.60 -2.05
CA LEU A 108 -20.14 -2.60 -1.98
C LEU A 108 -21.04 -2.66 -3.21
N GLN A 109 -21.09 -1.57 -3.99
CA GLN A 109 -21.87 -1.51 -5.24
C GLN A 109 -21.35 -2.46 -6.32
N TRP A 110 -20.10 -2.91 -6.21
CA TRP A 110 -19.46 -3.83 -7.16
C TRP A 110 -19.54 -5.30 -6.74
N LEU A 111 -20.20 -5.60 -5.62
CA LEU A 111 -20.28 -6.94 -5.06
C LEU A 111 -21.70 -7.50 -5.16
N GLU A 112 -21.82 -8.77 -5.51
CA GLU A 112 -23.06 -9.53 -5.35
C GLU A 112 -23.38 -9.69 -3.86
N ASN A 113 -22.42 -10.18 -3.07
CA ASN A 113 -22.50 -10.24 -1.62
C ASN A 113 -21.96 -8.93 -1.01
N LYS A 114 -22.85 -7.96 -0.75
CA LYS A 114 -22.56 -6.64 -0.20
C LYS A 114 -22.21 -6.68 1.30
N SER A 115 -21.21 -7.47 1.65
CA SER A 115 -20.77 -7.71 3.03
C SER A 115 -19.25 -7.75 3.15
N ILE A 116 -18.76 -7.77 4.38
CA ILE A 116 -17.32 -7.97 4.66
C ILE A 116 -16.84 -9.32 4.14
N ASP A 117 -17.68 -10.36 4.17
CA ASP A 117 -17.34 -11.68 3.64
C ASP A 117 -17.18 -11.65 2.11
N GLY A 118 -18.02 -10.87 1.41
CA GLY A 118 -17.88 -10.63 -0.02
C GLY A 118 -16.57 -9.93 -0.36
N ILE A 119 -16.21 -8.88 0.41
CA ILE A 119 -14.94 -8.18 0.22
C ILE A 119 -13.75 -9.12 0.46
N ILE A 120 -13.79 -9.92 1.53
CA ILE A 120 -12.74 -10.88 1.84
C ILE A 120 -12.60 -11.90 0.68
N HIS A 121 -13.72 -12.42 0.19
CA HIS A 121 -13.74 -13.35 -0.94
C HIS A 121 -13.05 -12.75 -2.16
N GLU A 122 -13.46 -11.56 -2.61
CA GLU A 122 -12.90 -10.91 -3.79
C GLU A 122 -11.41 -10.57 -3.64
N LYS A 123 -10.98 -10.20 -2.44
CA LYS A 123 -9.57 -9.88 -2.17
C LYS A 123 -8.67 -11.12 -2.05
N THR A 124 -9.22 -12.28 -1.68
CA THR A 124 -8.45 -13.51 -1.47
C THR A 124 -8.57 -14.51 -2.62
N ALA A 125 -9.60 -14.38 -3.45
CA ALA A 125 -9.79 -15.26 -4.59
C ALA A 125 -8.68 -15.10 -5.64
N LYS A 126 -8.26 -16.21 -6.24
CA LYS A 126 -7.20 -16.28 -7.27
C LYS A 126 -5.82 -15.72 -6.84
N LEU A 127 -5.56 -15.62 -5.54
CA LEU A 127 -4.22 -15.26 -5.07
C LEU A 127 -3.20 -16.32 -5.48
N LEU A 128 -2.07 -15.85 -5.99
CA LEU A 128 -0.93 -16.70 -6.28
C LEU A 128 -0.32 -17.27 -5.00
N ASN A 129 0.26 -18.46 -5.09
CA ASN A 129 1.02 -19.03 -3.98
C ASN A 129 2.35 -18.28 -3.82
N SER A 130 2.54 -17.64 -2.67
CA SER A 130 3.72 -16.80 -2.40
C SER A 130 3.95 -16.65 -0.89
N ASN A 131 4.21 -15.44 -0.43
CA ASN A 131 4.20 -15.08 0.99
C ASN A 131 3.09 -14.04 1.21
N ILE A 132 2.19 -14.29 2.14
CA ILE A 132 1.04 -13.42 2.42
C ILE A 132 1.22 -12.80 3.80
N PHE A 133 1.19 -11.47 3.86
CA PHE A 133 1.22 -10.72 5.11
C PHE A 133 -0.12 -10.02 5.31
N VAL A 134 -0.76 -10.26 6.43
CA VAL A 134 -2.07 -9.68 6.76
C VAL A 134 -1.91 -8.68 7.89
N ASN A 135 -2.25 -7.43 7.57
CA ASN A 135 -2.23 -6.32 8.52
C ASN A 135 -3.28 -6.50 9.63
N LYS A 136 -3.18 -5.71 10.67
CA LYS A 136 -4.19 -5.60 11.73
C LYS A 136 -5.57 -5.36 11.14
N GLN A 137 -6.54 -6.12 11.61
CA GLN A 137 -7.95 -5.97 11.28
C GLN A 137 -8.70 -5.32 12.44
N GLU A 138 -9.92 -4.91 12.20
CA GLU A 138 -10.78 -4.27 13.21
C GLU A 138 -10.95 -5.17 14.46
N ASN A 139 -11.10 -6.47 14.22
CA ASN A 139 -11.28 -7.46 15.28
C ASN A 139 -10.78 -8.84 14.83
N GLN A 140 -10.73 -9.76 15.79
CA GLN A 140 -10.28 -11.13 15.54
C GLN A 140 -11.22 -11.94 14.64
N GLU A 141 -12.51 -11.60 14.59
CA GLU A 141 -13.46 -12.30 13.72
C GLU A 141 -13.10 -12.11 12.25
N ILE A 142 -12.82 -10.87 11.84
CA ILE A 142 -12.37 -10.57 10.47
C ILE A 142 -11.06 -11.31 10.16
N THR A 143 -10.09 -11.29 11.08
CA THR A 143 -8.84 -12.03 10.92
C THR A 143 -9.09 -13.53 10.66
N LYS A 144 -9.95 -14.17 11.47
CA LYS A 144 -10.33 -15.59 11.29
C LYS A 144 -11.03 -15.86 9.96
N LYS A 145 -11.87 -14.93 9.48
CA LYS A 145 -12.51 -15.04 8.16
C LYS A 145 -11.47 -15.00 7.04
N ILE A 146 -10.47 -14.14 7.14
CA ILE A 146 -9.34 -14.08 6.19
C ILE A 146 -8.51 -15.37 6.27
N GLU A 147 -8.16 -15.85 7.46
CA GLU A 147 -7.46 -17.13 7.64
C GLU A 147 -8.21 -18.30 6.96
N LYS A 148 -9.53 -18.36 7.18
CA LYS A 148 -10.38 -19.39 6.58
C LYS A 148 -10.42 -19.29 5.06
N SER A 149 -10.50 -18.09 4.51
CA SER A 149 -10.53 -17.88 3.05
C SER A 149 -9.20 -18.27 2.38
N LEU A 150 -8.11 -18.17 3.11
CA LEU A 150 -6.75 -18.53 2.64
C LEU A 150 -6.37 -19.99 2.93
N ILE A 151 -7.24 -20.83 3.49
CA ILE A 151 -6.88 -22.16 3.98
C ILE A 151 -6.32 -23.06 2.88
N ASN A 152 -6.88 -22.98 1.67
CA ASN A 152 -6.48 -23.77 0.52
C ASN A 152 -5.34 -23.13 -0.31
N ASN A 153 -4.90 -21.94 0.04
CA ASN A 153 -3.76 -21.29 -0.61
C ASN A 153 -2.47 -21.82 0.03
N ALA A 154 -1.53 -22.34 -0.77
CA ALA A 154 -0.29 -22.96 -0.30
C ALA A 154 0.78 -21.96 0.17
N SER A 155 0.49 -20.66 0.21
CA SER A 155 1.40 -19.61 0.67
C SER A 155 1.79 -19.76 2.12
N ASN A 156 2.99 -19.25 2.47
CA ASN A 156 3.30 -18.90 3.85
C ASN A 156 2.46 -17.69 4.25
N LYS A 157 1.85 -17.73 5.42
CA LYS A 157 0.93 -16.69 5.89
C LYS A 157 1.43 -16.12 7.21
N TYR A 158 1.50 -14.79 7.29
CA TYR A 158 1.97 -14.04 8.45
C TYR A 158 0.91 -13.03 8.86
N PHE A 159 0.44 -13.11 10.09
CA PHE A 159 -0.66 -12.30 10.62
C PHE A 159 -0.18 -11.35 11.69
N TYR A 160 -0.66 -10.12 11.63
CA TYR A 160 -0.51 -9.16 12.73
C TYR A 160 -1.08 -9.73 14.03
N GLY A 161 -0.36 -9.51 15.13
CA GLY A 161 -0.73 -10.00 16.46
C GLY A 161 -0.35 -11.46 16.73
N LYS A 162 0.06 -12.22 15.71
CA LYS A 162 0.52 -13.60 15.82
C LYS A 162 1.99 -13.75 15.41
N ASP A 163 2.35 -13.27 14.24
CA ASP A 163 3.68 -13.43 13.65
C ASP A 163 4.52 -12.16 13.75
N PHE A 164 3.86 -11.00 13.80
CA PHE A 164 4.48 -9.69 14.00
C PHE A 164 3.53 -8.74 14.71
N ASN A 165 4.09 -7.73 15.36
CA ASN A 165 3.32 -6.74 16.11
C ASN A 165 4.05 -5.40 16.15
N ILE A 166 3.32 -4.31 16.41
CA ILE A 166 3.86 -2.99 16.70
C ILE A 166 3.07 -2.35 17.84
N SER A 167 3.75 -1.65 18.71
CA SER A 167 3.14 -0.92 19.81
C SER A 167 3.85 0.41 20.05
N LYS A 168 3.11 1.37 20.59
CA LYS A 168 3.65 2.65 21.06
C LYS A 168 3.52 2.69 22.58
N SER A 169 4.64 2.88 23.29
CA SER A 169 4.64 2.98 24.74
C SER A 169 4.14 4.35 25.21
N GLU A 170 3.85 4.49 26.50
CA GLU A 170 3.48 5.77 27.12
C GLU A 170 4.53 6.88 26.92
N ASN A 171 5.80 6.49 26.83
CA ASN A 171 6.92 7.41 26.54
C ASN A 171 7.14 7.64 25.03
N ASN A 172 6.15 7.32 24.19
CA ASN A 172 6.20 7.46 22.74
C ASN A 172 7.25 6.61 22.02
N PHE A 173 7.88 5.64 22.67
CA PHE A 173 8.73 4.67 21.99
C PHE A 173 7.89 3.71 21.16
N ILE A 174 8.34 3.45 19.94
CA ILE A 174 7.67 2.54 19.01
C ILE A 174 8.46 1.23 18.98
N HIS A 175 7.83 0.15 19.41
CA HIS A 175 8.39 -1.19 19.44
C HIS A 175 7.76 -2.04 18.35
N TYR A 176 8.58 -2.56 17.47
CA TYR A 176 8.19 -3.60 16.52
C TYR A 176 8.78 -4.93 16.95
N GLN A 177 8.01 -6.02 16.85
CA GLN A 177 8.44 -7.36 17.21
C GLN A 177 7.98 -8.38 16.17
N ASP A 178 8.83 -9.32 15.84
CA ASP A 178 8.52 -10.52 15.05
C ASP A 178 9.40 -11.72 15.49
N GLY A 179 9.34 -12.84 14.77
CA GLY A 179 10.14 -14.03 15.04
C GLY A 179 11.66 -13.84 14.89
N LEU A 180 12.14 -12.71 14.37
CA LEU A 180 13.57 -12.36 14.26
C LEU A 180 14.04 -11.46 15.41
N GLY A 181 13.14 -11.04 16.30
CA GLY A 181 13.43 -10.20 17.46
C GLY A 181 12.74 -8.83 17.40
N GLU A 182 13.06 -7.99 18.38
CA GLU A 182 12.48 -6.67 18.59
C GLU A 182 13.35 -5.57 17.96
N ILE A 183 12.68 -4.53 17.45
CA ILE A 183 13.31 -3.31 16.96
C ILE A 183 12.66 -2.10 17.64
N LEU A 184 13.49 -1.26 18.26
CA LEU A 184 13.07 0.08 18.67
C LEU A 184 13.14 1.02 17.46
N LEU A 185 11.98 1.54 17.07
CA LEU A 185 11.82 2.35 15.88
C LEU A 185 11.80 3.85 16.22
N PRO A 186 12.36 4.72 15.36
CA PRO A 186 12.12 6.15 15.43
C PRO A 186 10.68 6.47 15.02
N GLU A 187 10.20 7.66 15.32
CA GLU A 187 8.89 8.11 14.86
C GLU A 187 8.87 8.20 13.33
N PRO A 188 7.90 7.56 12.66
CA PRO A 188 7.81 7.62 11.21
C PRO A 188 7.30 8.98 10.74
N ASN A 189 7.63 9.35 9.50
CA ASN A 189 7.15 10.58 8.87
C ASN A 189 5.70 10.45 8.36
N LEU A 190 4.83 9.83 9.15
CA LEU A 190 3.40 9.64 8.84
C LEU A 190 2.56 9.90 10.09
N LEU A 191 1.44 10.60 9.93
CA LEU A 191 0.49 10.87 10.99
C LEU A 191 -0.57 9.77 11.10
N GLY A 192 -1.01 9.53 12.33
CA GLY A 192 -2.09 8.59 12.64
C GLY A 192 -1.62 7.17 13.01
N ASN A 193 -2.21 6.62 14.07
CA ASN A 193 -1.82 5.30 14.60
C ASN A 193 -2.04 4.15 13.61
N HIS A 194 -3.04 4.25 12.72
CA HIS A 194 -3.26 3.27 11.66
C HIS A 194 -2.06 3.12 10.70
N GLN A 195 -1.24 4.16 10.58
CA GLN A 195 -0.01 4.08 9.78
C GLN A 195 1.05 3.21 10.44
N LEU A 196 1.08 3.13 11.77
CA LEU A 196 1.97 2.19 12.47
C LEU A 196 1.61 0.74 12.11
N ASP A 197 0.31 0.41 12.04
CA ASP A 197 -0.15 -0.91 11.64
C ASP A 197 0.30 -1.23 10.19
N ASN A 198 0.19 -0.26 9.26
CA ASN A 198 0.66 -0.40 7.87
C ASN A 198 2.19 -0.56 7.78
N ILE A 199 2.92 0.22 8.57
CA ILE A 199 4.38 0.14 8.66
C ILE A 199 4.81 -1.23 9.19
N SER A 200 4.13 -1.77 10.21
CA SER A 200 4.46 -3.07 10.79
C SER A 200 4.42 -4.19 9.77
N THR A 201 3.38 -4.21 8.93
CA THR A 201 3.24 -5.19 7.84
C THR A 201 4.36 -5.05 6.81
N SER A 202 4.72 -3.81 6.49
CA SER A 202 5.83 -3.53 5.55
C SER A 202 7.19 -3.95 6.12
N ILE A 203 7.42 -3.75 7.43
CA ILE A 203 8.63 -4.19 8.12
C ILE A 203 8.71 -5.72 8.14
N ALA A 204 7.61 -6.40 8.49
CA ALA A 204 7.54 -7.86 8.53
C ALA A 204 7.95 -8.46 7.18
N ALA A 205 7.40 -7.94 6.09
CA ALA A 205 7.73 -8.35 4.74
C ALA A 205 9.20 -8.05 4.39
N ALA A 206 9.69 -6.86 4.69
CA ALA A 206 11.06 -6.45 4.39
C ALA A 206 12.10 -7.30 5.13
N ARG A 207 11.88 -7.59 6.41
CA ARG A 207 12.78 -8.46 7.20
C ARG A 207 12.73 -9.90 6.73
N LYS A 208 11.52 -10.45 6.59
CA LYS A 208 11.32 -11.89 6.36
C LYS A 208 11.69 -12.33 4.94
N ILE A 209 11.41 -11.50 3.95
CA ILE A 209 11.57 -11.87 2.54
C ILE A 209 12.86 -11.28 1.95
N PHE A 210 13.19 -10.05 2.30
CA PHE A 210 14.31 -9.32 1.71
C PHE A 210 15.53 -9.19 2.63
N ASN A 211 15.44 -9.72 3.88
CA ASN A 211 16.53 -9.65 4.87
C ASN A 211 17.05 -8.22 5.11
N VAL A 212 16.15 -7.22 5.05
CA VAL A 212 16.52 -5.83 5.28
C VAL A 212 16.93 -5.65 6.75
N LYS A 213 18.11 -5.07 6.97
CA LYS A 213 18.68 -4.84 8.31
C LYS A 213 17.90 -3.75 9.05
N ASP A 214 17.90 -3.83 10.39
CA ASP A 214 17.17 -2.92 11.27
C ASP A 214 17.53 -1.45 11.08
N ASP A 215 18.79 -1.11 10.84
CA ASP A 215 19.22 0.27 10.60
C ASP A 215 18.65 0.84 9.28
N HIS A 216 18.50 0.01 8.26
CA HIS A 216 17.87 0.41 7.01
C HIS A 216 16.36 0.59 7.19
N ILE A 217 15.72 -0.26 8.00
CA ILE A 217 14.31 -0.12 8.35
C ILE A 217 14.08 1.20 9.07
N LYS A 218 14.88 1.50 10.11
CA LYS A 218 14.79 2.76 10.86
C LYS A 218 14.93 3.99 9.96
N LYS A 219 15.88 3.98 9.04
CA LYS A 219 16.04 5.04 8.05
C LYS A 219 14.87 5.12 7.08
N GLY A 220 14.41 3.97 6.57
CA GLY A 220 13.35 3.90 5.58
C GLY A 220 12.02 4.46 6.08
N ILE A 221 11.64 4.19 7.35
CA ILE A 221 10.36 4.68 7.88
C ILE A 221 10.34 6.19 8.11
N THR A 222 11.48 6.83 8.33
CA THR A 222 11.56 8.30 8.46
C THR A 222 11.54 9.05 7.11
N LYS A 223 11.66 8.32 6.00
CA LYS A 223 11.67 8.85 4.63
C LYS A 223 10.38 8.56 3.87
N ILE A 224 9.34 8.07 4.56
CA ILE A 224 8.06 7.77 3.91
C ILE A 224 7.39 9.09 3.52
N GLU A 225 7.00 9.19 2.25
CA GLU A 225 6.16 10.26 1.73
C GLU A 225 4.87 9.67 1.20
N LEU A 226 3.73 10.14 1.72
CA LEU A 226 2.41 9.67 1.33
C LEU A 226 1.48 10.87 1.17
N LYS A 227 1.24 11.26 -0.06
CA LYS A 227 0.39 12.40 -0.38
C LYS A 227 -1.08 12.10 -0.07
N GLY A 228 -1.77 13.09 0.52
CA GLY A 228 -3.21 12.97 0.81
C GLY A 228 -3.58 11.94 1.86
N ARG A 229 -2.68 11.58 2.78
CA ARG A 229 -2.92 10.70 3.94
C ARG A 229 -2.48 11.42 5.22
N LEU A 230 -3.41 12.14 5.87
CA LEU A 230 -3.15 13.06 6.98
C LEU A 230 -1.95 13.97 6.67
N GLN A 231 -1.82 14.38 5.41
CA GLN A 231 -0.69 15.16 4.95
C GLN A 231 -0.79 16.59 5.47
N GLU A 232 0.23 17.04 6.20
CA GLU A 232 0.34 18.44 6.62
C GLU A 232 0.91 19.30 5.49
N ILE A 233 0.14 20.30 5.07
CA ILE A 233 0.55 21.30 4.08
C ILE A 233 1.24 22.45 4.80
N LYS A 234 2.54 22.61 4.52
CA LYS A 234 3.40 23.59 5.23
C LYS A 234 3.59 24.90 4.46
N SER A 235 3.23 24.97 3.19
CA SER A 235 3.41 26.16 2.33
C SER A 235 2.36 26.22 1.23
N GLY A 236 2.25 27.37 0.56
CA GLY A 236 1.35 27.62 -0.56
C GLY A 236 0.12 28.43 -0.18
N LYS A 237 -0.61 28.90 -1.19
CA LYS A 237 -1.70 29.87 -1.07
C LYS A 237 -2.72 29.55 0.03
N LEU A 238 -3.18 28.30 0.13
CA LEU A 238 -4.14 27.90 1.17
C LEU A 238 -3.53 27.96 2.56
N LYS A 239 -2.26 27.54 2.71
CA LYS A 239 -1.56 27.63 3.99
C LYS A 239 -1.36 29.09 4.42
N ASP A 240 -1.05 29.97 3.49
CA ASP A 240 -0.86 31.39 3.75
C ASP A 240 -2.16 32.05 4.25
N LEU A 241 -3.32 31.65 3.71
CA LEU A 241 -4.63 32.14 4.14
C LEU A 241 -4.99 31.79 5.59
N ILE A 242 -4.57 30.64 6.07
CA ILE A 242 -4.89 30.18 7.44
C ILE A 242 -3.83 30.56 8.48
N GLY A 243 -2.73 31.20 8.05
CA GLY A 243 -1.66 31.71 8.90
C GLY A 243 -1.01 30.62 9.78
N LYS A 244 -1.08 30.78 11.10
CA LYS A 244 -0.45 29.85 12.07
C LYS A 244 -1.19 28.51 12.23
N ASN A 245 -2.41 28.39 11.75
CA ASN A 245 -3.18 27.15 11.87
C ASN A 245 -2.56 26.03 11.03
N ARG A 246 -2.75 24.79 11.47
CA ARG A 246 -2.34 23.61 10.69
C ARG A 246 -3.34 23.36 9.55
N LEU A 247 -2.83 22.97 8.39
CA LEU A 247 -3.60 22.53 7.23
C LEU A 247 -3.30 21.07 6.97
N ILE A 248 -4.28 20.21 7.19
CA ILE A 248 -4.15 18.77 6.97
C ILE A 248 -5.10 18.38 5.84
N ILE A 249 -4.62 17.59 4.90
CA ILE A 249 -5.44 17.00 3.85
C ILE A 249 -5.41 15.46 3.94
N ASP A 250 -6.56 14.85 3.69
CA ASP A 250 -6.72 13.40 3.65
C ASP A 250 -7.74 12.99 2.58
N GLY A 251 -7.47 11.91 1.88
CA GLY A 251 -8.36 11.33 0.86
C GLY A 251 -9.37 10.33 1.41
N GLY A 252 -9.54 10.26 2.73
CA GLY A 252 -10.47 9.34 3.39
C GLY A 252 -11.92 9.60 3.00
N HIS A 253 -12.62 8.57 2.52
CA HIS A 253 -13.98 8.66 1.99
C HIS A 253 -14.87 7.49 2.43
N ASN A 254 -14.40 6.66 3.35
CA ASN A 254 -15.15 5.55 3.92
C ASN A 254 -15.15 5.59 5.46
N VAL A 255 -15.94 4.72 6.09
CA VAL A 255 -16.11 4.67 7.54
C VAL A 255 -14.78 4.43 8.27
N GLY A 256 -13.96 3.51 7.78
CA GLY A 256 -12.65 3.19 8.39
C GLY A 256 -11.70 4.39 8.38
N ALA A 257 -11.63 5.10 7.26
CA ALA A 257 -10.82 6.33 7.14
C ALA A 257 -11.34 7.43 8.07
N SER A 258 -12.66 7.64 8.13
CA SER A 258 -13.27 8.64 9.01
C SER A 258 -12.97 8.37 10.49
N LEU A 259 -13.03 7.11 10.92
CA LEU A 259 -12.66 6.71 12.29
C LEU A 259 -11.17 6.95 12.58
N SER A 260 -10.31 6.65 11.63
CA SER A 260 -8.86 6.87 11.75
C SER A 260 -8.53 8.35 11.89
N ILE A 261 -9.16 9.22 11.09
CA ILE A 261 -9.02 10.68 11.16
C ILE A 261 -9.57 11.20 12.50
N ALA A 262 -10.76 10.77 12.91
CA ALA A 262 -11.36 11.19 14.19
C ALA A 262 -10.49 10.80 15.39
N ASN A 263 -9.94 9.59 15.39
CA ASN A 263 -9.03 9.14 16.44
C ASN A 263 -7.73 9.97 16.46
N TRP A 264 -7.18 10.30 15.29
CA TRP A 264 -6.01 11.16 15.21
C TRP A 264 -6.29 12.57 15.73
N ILE A 265 -7.42 13.19 15.36
CA ILE A 265 -7.81 14.52 15.85
C ILE A 265 -7.87 14.56 17.37
N LYS A 266 -8.40 13.52 18.02
CA LYS A 266 -8.48 13.44 19.49
C LYS A 266 -7.11 13.43 20.19
N THR A 267 -6.04 13.17 19.48
CA THR A 267 -4.67 13.15 20.02
C THR A 267 -3.91 14.45 19.78
N GLN A 268 -4.52 15.45 19.10
CA GLN A 268 -3.93 16.77 18.86
C GLN A 268 -4.32 17.74 19.97
#